data_e46a491fe534e456430b472180215480
#
_entry.id   e46a491fe534e456430b472180215480
#
_cell.length_a   1.000
_cell.length_b   1.000
_cell.length_c   1.000
_cell.angle_alpha   90.00
_cell.angle_beta   90.00
_cell.angle_gamma   90.00
#
_symmetry.space_group_name_H-M   'P 1'
#
loop_
_entity.id
_entity.type
_entity.pdbx_description
1 polymer ?
#
loop_
_entity_poly.entity_id
_entity_poly.type
_entity_poly.pdbx_seq_one_letter_code
_entity_poly.pdbx_strand_id
1 'polypeptide(L)'
;MGIVGSPRKEGNTENLVKEALKAAGDAGADIELVRLGSAEIEPCVACDICKATGECAIYDDMREILEKMVKAHGFIIGSPVYFGNVTSQLKMLMDRSRPLRMDFKLKNKVGGAIATGGSRNGGQETTIAAIHEFLLIQDAIVVGDGVPMAHYGGTGVGATAEDEMGLQTSKNLGKRVAELAIKLS
;
A
#
# COMPACT_ATOMS: atom_id res chain seq x y z
N MET A 1 8.05 3.65 -1.18
CA MET A 1 7.56 2.60 -2.10
C MET A 1 6.05 2.69 -2.25
N GLY A 2 5.51 2.77 -3.48
CA GLY A 2 4.08 2.68 -3.78
C GLY A 2 3.70 1.27 -4.22
N ILE A 3 2.61 0.72 -3.69
CA ILE A 3 2.09 -0.61 -4.04
C ILE A 3 0.67 -0.43 -4.59
N VAL A 4 0.46 -0.84 -5.84
CA VAL A 4 -0.83 -0.76 -6.52
C VAL A 4 -1.48 -2.13 -6.57
N GLY A 5 -2.55 -2.31 -5.77
CA GLY A 5 -3.36 -3.52 -5.71
C GLY A 5 -4.40 -3.65 -6.83
N SER A 6 -4.49 -2.67 -7.73
CA SER A 6 -5.44 -2.73 -8.85
C SER A 6 -4.99 -3.72 -9.92
N PRO A 7 -5.91 -4.56 -10.46
CA PRO A 7 -5.62 -5.39 -11.63
C PRO A 7 -5.53 -4.57 -12.94
N ARG A 8 -6.02 -3.32 -12.93
CA ARG A 8 -6.01 -2.44 -14.10
C ARG A 8 -4.72 -1.64 -14.14
N LYS A 9 -3.99 -1.72 -15.26
CA LYS A 9 -2.86 -0.84 -15.55
C LYS A 9 -3.38 0.58 -15.83
N GLU A 10 -2.68 1.58 -15.29
CA GLU A 10 -3.01 3.01 -15.48
C GLU A 10 -4.43 3.39 -15.06
N GLY A 11 -5.00 2.63 -14.11
CA GLY A 11 -6.34 2.90 -13.57
C GLY A 11 -6.34 3.93 -12.44
N ASN A 12 -7.53 4.22 -11.92
CA ASN A 12 -7.78 5.22 -10.88
C ASN A 12 -6.87 5.07 -9.64
N THR A 13 -6.71 3.85 -9.15
CA THR A 13 -5.85 3.57 -7.98
C THR A 13 -4.38 3.90 -8.28
N GLU A 14 -3.89 3.49 -9.45
CA GLU A 14 -2.50 3.78 -9.85
C GLU A 14 -2.28 5.28 -10.00
N ASN A 15 -3.27 6.02 -10.54
CA ASN A 15 -3.20 7.47 -10.67
C ASN A 15 -2.97 8.13 -9.29
N LEU A 16 -3.78 7.80 -8.28
CA LEU A 16 -3.63 8.38 -6.94
C LEU A 16 -2.33 7.95 -6.24
N VAL A 17 -1.90 6.69 -6.40
CA VAL A 17 -0.62 6.24 -5.85
C VAL A 17 0.55 6.97 -6.51
N LYS A 18 0.51 7.22 -7.82
CA LYS A 18 1.54 8.01 -8.52
C LYS A 18 1.58 9.45 -8.03
N GLU A 19 0.43 10.10 -7.83
CA GLU A 19 0.37 11.46 -7.28
C GLU A 19 0.94 11.53 -5.85
N ALA A 20 0.64 10.53 -5.03
CA ALA A 20 1.22 10.41 -3.70
C ALA A 20 2.74 10.16 -3.75
N LEU A 21 3.21 9.29 -4.64
CA LEU A 21 4.65 9.06 -4.84
C LEU A 21 5.37 10.32 -5.34
N LYS A 22 4.75 11.06 -6.25
CA LYS A 22 5.30 12.34 -6.72
C LYS A 22 5.49 13.31 -5.54
N ALA A 23 4.46 13.48 -4.71
CA ALA A 23 4.55 14.32 -3.51
C ALA A 23 5.60 13.81 -2.50
N ALA A 24 5.80 12.50 -2.41
CA ALA A 24 6.87 11.90 -1.61
C ALA A 24 8.27 12.22 -2.19
N GLY A 25 8.43 12.15 -3.51
CA GLY A 25 9.67 12.55 -4.19
C GLY A 25 9.98 14.03 -4.02
N ASP A 26 8.96 14.90 -4.15
CA ASP A 26 9.10 16.35 -3.92
C ASP A 26 9.49 16.67 -2.46
N ALA A 27 9.18 15.78 -1.51
CA ALA A 27 9.61 15.84 -0.11
C ALA A 27 11.01 15.23 0.14
N GLY A 28 11.71 14.77 -0.90
CA GLY A 28 13.10 14.28 -0.82
C GLY A 28 13.26 12.77 -0.69
N ALA A 29 12.21 11.97 -0.86
CA ALA A 29 12.31 10.52 -0.83
C ALA A 29 12.63 9.92 -2.20
N ASP A 30 13.45 8.86 -2.22
CA ASP A 30 13.54 7.97 -3.37
C ASP A 30 12.24 7.19 -3.53
N ILE A 31 11.72 7.13 -4.76
CA ILE A 31 10.41 6.53 -5.04
C ILE A 31 10.51 5.30 -5.93
N GLU A 32 9.72 4.30 -5.62
CA GLU A 32 9.55 3.10 -6.43
C GLU A 32 8.06 2.72 -6.50
N LEU A 33 7.60 2.26 -7.66
CA LEU A 33 6.23 1.80 -7.89
C LEU A 33 6.19 0.31 -8.20
N VAL A 34 5.39 -0.44 -7.44
CA VAL A 34 5.10 -1.86 -7.68
C VAL A 34 3.63 -2.05 -8.06
N ARG A 35 3.37 -2.77 -9.15
CA ARG A 35 2.04 -3.10 -9.65
C ARG A 35 1.75 -4.57 -9.45
N LEU A 36 0.83 -4.90 -8.56
CA LEU A 36 0.46 -6.30 -8.31
C LEU A 36 -0.37 -6.90 -9.45
N GLY A 37 -1.10 -6.05 -10.21
CA GLY A 37 -1.90 -6.52 -11.33
C GLY A 37 -1.11 -7.04 -12.53
N SER A 38 0.20 -6.78 -12.59
CA SER A 38 1.12 -7.31 -13.62
C SER A 38 2.11 -8.33 -13.07
N ALA A 39 2.05 -8.65 -11.79
CA ALA A 39 2.92 -9.61 -11.14
C ALA A 39 2.26 -11.00 -11.09
N GLU A 40 3.04 -12.03 -11.32
CA GLU A 40 2.61 -13.41 -11.15
C GLU A 40 2.80 -13.82 -9.69
N ILE A 41 1.69 -13.80 -8.91
CA ILE A 41 1.69 -14.12 -7.48
C ILE A 41 0.63 -15.18 -7.21
N GLU A 42 1.06 -16.35 -6.75
CA GLU A 42 0.18 -17.41 -6.31
C GLU A 42 -0.35 -17.16 -4.87
N PRO A 43 -1.56 -17.62 -4.54
CA PRO A 43 -2.08 -17.50 -3.18
C PRO A 43 -1.28 -18.31 -2.16
N CYS A 44 -1.34 -17.91 -0.89
CA CYS A 44 -0.73 -18.66 0.19
C CYS A 44 -1.42 -20.00 0.40
N VAL A 45 -0.66 -21.09 0.39
CA VAL A 45 -1.15 -22.47 0.60
C VAL A 45 -0.98 -22.97 2.04
N ALA A 46 -0.63 -22.09 2.96
CA ALA A 46 -0.47 -22.39 4.40
C ALA A 46 0.49 -23.57 4.70
N CYS A 47 1.53 -23.75 3.90
CA CYS A 47 2.52 -24.86 4.06
C CYS A 47 3.44 -24.68 5.27
N ASP A 48 3.46 -23.52 5.91
CA ASP A 48 4.25 -23.16 7.10
C ASP A 48 5.79 -23.19 6.93
N ILE A 49 6.32 -23.46 5.74
CA ILE A 49 7.77 -23.53 5.49
C ILE A 49 8.44 -22.20 5.88
N CYS A 50 7.80 -21.06 5.65
CA CYS A 50 8.33 -19.76 6.02
C CYS A 50 8.54 -19.57 7.54
N LYS A 51 7.88 -20.37 8.40
CA LYS A 51 8.14 -20.35 9.85
C LYS A 51 9.51 -20.93 10.18
N ALA A 52 9.95 -21.91 9.44
CA ALA A 52 11.22 -22.60 9.70
C ALA A 52 12.39 -21.94 8.96
N THR A 53 12.16 -21.41 7.76
CA THR A 53 13.21 -20.92 6.86
C THR A 53 13.32 -19.40 6.79
N GLY A 54 12.27 -18.67 7.18
CA GLY A 54 12.17 -17.21 6.98
C GLY A 54 11.83 -16.82 5.53
N GLU A 55 11.63 -17.81 4.62
CA GLU A 55 11.36 -17.58 3.21
C GLU A 55 10.09 -18.31 2.75
N CYS A 56 9.40 -17.75 1.74
CA CYS A 56 8.27 -18.43 1.12
C CYS A 56 8.76 -19.54 0.18
N ALA A 57 8.09 -20.71 0.27
CA ALA A 57 8.41 -21.87 -0.58
C ALA A 57 7.93 -21.72 -2.03
N ILE A 58 6.99 -20.81 -2.29
CA ILE A 58 6.47 -20.58 -3.65
C ILE A 58 7.41 -19.63 -4.38
N TYR A 59 7.93 -20.04 -5.52
CA TYR A 59 8.82 -19.28 -6.38
C TYR A 59 8.01 -18.52 -7.44
N ASP A 60 7.80 -17.23 -7.19
CA ASP A 60 7.08 -16.30 -8.07
C ASP A 60 7.58 -14.87 -7.80
N ASP A 61 6.96 -13.86 -8.42
CA ASP A 61 7.34 -12.45 -8.29
C ASP A 61 7.25 -11.90 -6.86
N MET A 62 6.54 -12.60 -5.97
CA MET A 62 6.41 -12.20 -4.58
C MET A 62 7.75 -12.09 -3.86
N ARG A 63 8.74 -12.90 -4.24
CA ARG A 63 10.07 -12.86 -3.62
C ARG A 63 10.74 -11.50 -3.81
N GLU A 64 10.79 -11.02 -5.04
CA GLU A 64 11.37 -9.70 -5.35
C GLU A 64 10.59 -8.57 -4.66
N ILE A 65 9.27 -8.67 -4.62
CA ILE A 65 8.42 -7.67 -3.96
C ILE A 65 8.72 -7.62 -2.44
N LEU A 66 8.85 -8.76 -1.78
CA LEU A 66 9.21 -8.80 -0.36
C LEU A 66 10.60 -8.22 -0.09
N GLU A 67 11.58 -8.48 -0.94
CA GLU A 67 12.92 -7.88 -0.84
C GLU A 67 12.89 -6.35 -0.97
N LYS A 68 12.07 -5.82 -1.89
CA LYS A 68 11.84 -4.38 -2.05
C LYS A 68 11.16 -3.79 -0.80
N MET A 69 10.17 -4.49 -0.24
CA MET A 69 9.51 -4.06 0.99
C MET A 69 10.48 -4.00 2.18
N VAL A 70 11.43 -4.93 2.29
CA VAL A 70 12.47 -4.89 3.34
C VAL A 70 13.37 -3.66 3.19
N LYS A 71 13.69 -3.24 1.98
CA LYS A 71 14.57 -2.08 1.72
C LYS A 71 13.85 -0.74 1.88
N ALA A 72 12.54 -0.69 1.65
CA ALA A 72 11.77 0.55 1.74
C ALA A 72 11.64 1.01 3.20
N HIS A 73 11.67 2.34 3.43
CA HIS A 73 11.43 2.98 4.73
C HIS A 73 9.98 3.42 4.91
N GLY A 74 9.22 3.51 3.81
CA GLY A 74 7.81 3.89 3.86
C GLY A 74 6.99 3.29 2.73
N PHE A 75 5.68 3.17 2.95
CA PHE A 75 4.72 2.54 2.05
C PHE A 75 3.52 3.43 1.77
N ILE A 76 3.11 3.49 0.50
CA ILE A 76 1.83 4.03 0.05
C ILE A 76 1.12 2.88 -0.65
N ILE A 77 0.12 2.28 0.00
CA ILE A 77 -0.55 1.08 -0.50
C ILE A 77 -1.93 1.48 -1.02
N GLY A 78 -2.19 1.26 -2.29
CA GLY A 78 -3.45 1.58 -2.94
C GLY A 78 -4.24 0.36 -3.40
N SER A 79 -5.56 0.36 -3.17
CA SER A 79 -6.49 -0.64 -3.69
C SER A 79 -7.77 -0.01 -4.22
N PRO A 80 -8.34 -0.50 -5.33
CA PRO A 80 -9.74 -0.23 -5.59
C PRO A 80 -10.60 -0.98 -4.56
N VAL A 81 -11.79 -0.44 -4.31
CA VAL A 81 -12.78 -1.11 -3.45
C VAL A 81 -13.41 -2.28 -4.19
N TYR A 82 -13.20 -3.49 -3.72
CA TYR A 82 -13.87 -4.69 -4.18
C TYR A 82 -14.71 -5.27 -3.04
N PHE A 83 -16.04 -5.09 -3.13
CA PHE A 83 -16.98 -5.54 -2.08
C PHE A 83 -16.62 -5.05 -0.67
N GLY A 84 -16.27 -3.75 -0.55
CA GLY A 84 -15.92 -3.12 0.73
C GLY A 84 -14.54 -3.49 1.28
N ASN A 85 -13.68 -4.12 0.47
CA ASN A 85 -12.36 -4.59 0.88
C ASN A 85 -11.31 -4.39 -0.22
N VAL A 86 -10.08 -4.82 0.03
CA VAL A 86 -8.98 -4.83 -0.94
C VAL A 86 -9.23 -5.88 -2.04
N THR A 87 -8.51 -5.74 -3.15
CA THR A 87 -8.49 -6.74 -4.23
C THR A 87 -7.84 -8.05 -3.80
N SER A 88 -8.12 -9.13 -4.53
CA SER A 88 -7.42 -10.42 -4.38
C SER A 88 -5.91 -10.27 -4.58
N GLN A 89 -5.45 -9.46 -5.53
CA GLN A 89 -4.03 -9.18 -5.77
C GLN A 89 -3.34 -8.61 -4.53
N LEU A 90 -3.96 -7.62 -3.89
CA LEU A 90 -3.39 -7.04 -2.67
C LEU A 90 -3.50 -8.02 -1.49
N LYS A 91 -4.60 -8.77 -1.40
CA LYS A 91 -4.75 -9.79 -0.35
C LYS A 91 -3.70 -10.89 -0.47
N MET A 92 -3.36 -11.35 -1.69
CA MET A 92 -2.27 -12.32 -1.90
C MET A 92 -0.93 -11.78 -1.38
N LEU A 93 -0.60 -10.50 -1.65
CA LEU A 93 0.59 -9.87 -1.07
C LEU A 93 0.55 -9.90 0.46
N MET A 94 -0.58 -9.50 1.06
CA MET A 94 -0.74 -9.48 2.52
C MET A 94 -0.52 -10.87 3.12
N ASP A 95 -1.15 -11.91 2.57
CA ASP A 95 -1.04 -13.29 3.06
C ASP A 95 0.37 -13.86 2.85
N ARG A 96 0.99 -13.56 1.72
CA ARG A 96 2.33 -14.02 1.35
C ARG A 96 3.46 -13.23 2.02
N SER A 97 3.16 -12.10 2.70
CA SER A 97 4.13 -11.32 3.46
C SER A 97 4.50 -11.92 4.82
N ARG A 98 3.98 -13.08 5.18
CA ARG A 98 4.29 -13.75 6.44
C ARG A 98 5.80 -13.88 6.76
N PRO A 99 6.72 -14.14 5.81
CA PRO A 99 8.17 -14.12 6.07
C PRO A 99 8.68 -12.80 6.68
N LEU A 100 8.05 -11.67 6.32
CA LEU A 100 8.42 -10.36 6.88
C LEU A 100 7.94 -10.21 8.34
N ARG A 101 6.77 -10.78 8.65
CA ARG A 101 6.17 -10.72 9.97
C ARG A 101 6.93 -11.56 11.01
N MET A 102 7.56 -12.66 10.58
CA MET A 102 8.28 -13.56 11.48
C MET A 102 9.42 -12.83 12.24
N ASP A 103 10.14 -11.95 11.53
CA ASP A 103 11.28 -11.20 12.08
C ASP A 103 10.97 -9.71 12.25
N PHE A 104 9.70 -9.31 12.16
CA PHE A 104 9.25 -7.90 12.23
C PHE A 104 10.03 -6.97 11.28
N LYS A 105 10.30 -7.43 10.04
CA LYS A 105 11.13 -6.70 9.07
C LYS A 105 10.55 -5.36 8.63
N LEU A 106 9.24 -5.12 8.88
CA LEU A 106 8.58 -3.84 8.61
C LEU A 106 8.38 -2.97 9.86
N LYS A 107 8.93 -3.37 11.01
CA LYS A 107 8.85 -2.61 12.26
C LYS A 107 9.31 -1.17 12.07
N ASN A 108 8.50 -0.24 12.61
CA ASN A 108 8.74 1.21 12.57
C ASN A 108 8.78 1.85 11.16
N LYS A 109 8.53 1.10 10.08
CA LYS A 109 8.36 1.69 8.75
C LYS A 109 7.03 2.42 8.67
N VAL A 110 7.00 3.55 7.98
CA VAL A 110 5.80 4.40 7.90
C VAL A 110 4.91 3.92 6.76
N GLY A 111 3.62 3.72 7.00
CA GLY A 111 2.69 3.28 5.98
C GLY A 111 1.39 4.08 5.96
N GLY A 112 0.86 4.30 4.75
CA GLY A 112 -0.44 4.91 4.54
C GLY A 112 -1.20 4.24 3.40
N ALA A 113 -2.52 4.41 3.40
CA ALA A 113 -3.44 3.73 2.51
C ALA A 113 -4.17 4.67 1.56
N ILE A 114 -4.44 4.18 0.33
CA ILE A 114 -5.27 4.84 -0.68
C ILE A 114 -6.36 3.86 -1.12
N ALA A 115 -7.61 4.32 -1.18
CA ALA A 115 -8.70 3.54 -1.73
C ALA A 115 -9.47 4.30 -2.81
N THR A 116 -9.87 3.61 -3.88
CA THR A 116 -10.68 4.19 -4.97
C THR A 116 -11.98 3.41 -5.15
N GLY A 117 -13.10 4.12 -5.20
CA GLY A 117 -14.43 3.55 -5.40
C GLY A 117 -15.16 4.16 -6.57
N GLY A 118 -16.16 3.44 -7.11
CA GLY A 118 -17.02 3.96 -8.19
C GLY A 118 -18.01 5.02 -7.72
N SER A 119 -18.25 5.12 -6.41
CA SER A 119 -19.19 6.07 -5.82
C SER A 119 -18.70 6.53 -4.45
N ARG A 120 -19.23 7.67 -3.99
CA ARG A 120 -19.07 8.14 -2.61
C ARG A 120 -19.72 7.12 -1.66
N ASN A 121 -19.12 6.91 -0.48
CA ASN A 121 -19.56 5.91 0.51
C ASN A 121 -19.59 4.48 -0.05
N GLY A 122 -18.71 4.18 -1.00
CA GLY A 122 -18.65 2.90 -1.69
C GLY A 122 -17.78 1.84 -1.01
N GLY A 123 -17.27 2.11 0.20
CA GLY A 123 -16.39 1.22 0.97
C GLY A 123 -14.90 1.62 0.95
N GLN A 124 -14.61 2.88 0.66
CA GLN A 124 -13.23 3.40 0.67
C GLN A 124 -12.62 3.28 2.07
N GLU A 125 -13.36 3.69 3.11
CA GLU A 125 -12.90 3.66 4.50
C GLU A 125 -12.63 2.23 5.00
N THR A 126 -13.50 1.27 4.66
CA THR A 126 -13.30 -0.14 5.04
C THR A 126 -12.10 -0.76 4.32
N THR A 127 -11.87 -0.39 3.07
CA THR A 127 -10.69 -0.82 2.30
C THR A 127 -9.41 -0.22 2.88
N ILE A 128 -9.42 1.07 3.27
CA ILE A 128 -8.30 1.72 3.97
C ILE A 128 -8.04 1.02 5.31
N ALA A 129 -9.09 0.74 6.09
CA ALA A 129 -8.97 0.05 7.37
C ALA A 129 -8.28 -1.32 7.21
N ALA A 130 -8.64 -2.11 6.20
CA ALA A 130 -8.00 -3.40 5.93
C ALA A 130 -6.49 -3.26 5.62
N ILE A 131 -6.08 -2.20 4.93
CA ILE A 131 -4.66 -1.91 4.68
C ILE A 131 -3.96 -1.47 5.97
N HIS A 132 -4.62 -0.64 6.79
CA HIS A 132 -4.08 -0.21 8.08
C HIS A 132 -3.89 -1.38 9.04
N GLU A 133 -4.86 -2.30 9.13
CA GLU A 133 -4.75 -3.52 9.94
C GLU A 133 -3.58 -4.40 9.49
N PHE A 134 -3.37 -4.53 8.18
CA PHE A 134 -2.20 -5.22 7.65
C PHE A 134 -0.89 -4.54 8.07
N LEU A 135 -0.79 -3.22 7.98
CA LEU A 135 0.40 -2.48 8.39
C LEU A 135 0.65 -2.61 9.91
N LEU A 136 -0.40 -2.50 10.72
CA LEU A 136 -0.32 -2.65 12.18
C LEU A 136 0.15 -4.04 12.60
N ILE A 137 -0.35 -5.11 11.98
CA ILE A 137 0.10 -6.48 12.30
C ILE A 137 1.56 -6.73 11.89
N GLN A 138 2.10 -5.92 10.98
CA GLN A 138 3.52 -5.92 10.59
C GLN A 138 4.40 -5.06 11.51
N ASP A 139 3.84 -4.47 12.56
CA ASP A 139 4.52 -3.54 13.50
C ASP A 139 4.98 -2.23 12.81
N ALA A 140 4.29 -1.83 11.74
CA ALA A 140 4.54 -0.57 11.04
C ALA A 140 3.77 0.60 11.68
N ILE A 141 4.22 1.83 11.42
CA ILE A 141 3.58 3.07 11.86
C ILE A 141 2.55 3.49 10.82
N VAL A 142 1.28 3.54 11.19
CA VAL A 142 0.20 3.92 10.29
C VAL A 142 -0.09 5.41 10.35
N VAL A 143 -0.23 6.06 9.19
CA VAL A 143 -0.56 7.47 9.07
C VAL A 143 -1.68 7.71 8.06
N GLY A 144 -2.51 8.73 8.33
CA GLY A 144 -3.46 9.27 7.37
C GLY A 144 -2.86 10.45 6.59
N ASP A 145 -3.69 11.16 5.84
CA ASP A 145 -3.28 12.30 4.99
C ASP A 145 -2.84 13.56 5.76
N GLY A 146 -3.20 13.65 7.05
CA GLY A 146 -2.80 14.76 7.92
C GLY A 146 -3.55 16.07 7.67
N VAL A 147 -2.96 17.17 8.17
CA VAL A 147 -3.54 18.50 8.02
C VAL A 147 -3.53 18.96 6.56
N PRO A 148 -4.53 19.77 6.12
CA PRO A 148 -5.64 20.31 6.92
C PRO A 148 -6.86 19.38 7.05
N MET A 149 -6.89 18.24 6.36
CA MET A 149 -8.09 17.40 6.23
C MET A 149 -8.19 16.30 7.28
N ALA A 150 -7.07 15.63 7.59
CA ALA A 150 -6.95 14.60 8.62
C ALA A 150 -7.89 13.39 8.43
N HIS A 151 -7.98 12.89 7.19
CA HIS A 151 -8.69 11.64 6.88
C HIS A 151 -7.83 10.41 7.17
N TYR A 152 -8.41 9.22 7.06
CA TYR A 152 -7.71 7.94 7.24
C TYR A 152 -6.62 7.70 6.18
N GLY A 153 -6.72 8.34 4.99
CA GLY A 153 -5.79 8.19 3.89
C GLY A 153 -6.29 8.87 2.63
N GLY A 154 -5.72 8.54 1.48
CA GLY A 154 -6.19 9.02 0.19
C GLY A 154 -7.46 8.30 -0.24
N THR A 155 -8.50 9.05 -0.60
CA THR A 155 -9.76 8.46 -1.10
C THR A 155 -10.14 9.05 -2.45
N GLY A 156 -10.41 8.19 -3.42
CA GLY A 156 -10.84 8.62 -4.75
C GLY A 156 -12.20 8.07 -5.15
N VAL A 157 -12.94 8.85 -5.95
CA VAL A 157 -14.28 8.51 -6.44
C VAL A 157 -14.34 8.69 -7.96
N GLY A 158 -14.81 7.67 -8.67
CA GLY A 158 -15.00 7.74 -10.13
C GLY A 158 -13.69 7.93 -10.90
N ALA A 159 -13.64 8.89 -11.81
CA ALA A 159 -12.46 9.26 -12.58
C ALA A 159 -11.49 10.09 -11.72
N THR A 160 -10.52 9.44 -11.10
CA THR A 160 -9.62 10.09 -10.13
C THR A 160 -8.71 11.18 -10.70
N ALA A 161 -8.57 11.26 -12.02
CA ALA A 161 -7.87 12.39 -12.65
C ALA A 161 -8.61 13.72 -12.50
N GLU A 162 -9.94 13.65 -12.30
CA GLU A 162 -10.84 14.80 -12.14
C GLU A 162 -11.29 14.98 -10.66
N ASP A 163 -10.89 14.06 -9.78
CA ASP A 163 -11.25 14.09 -8.36
C ASP A 163 -10.21 14.90 -7.56
N GLU A 164 -10.44 16.21 -7.52
CA GLU A 164 -9.54 17.17 -6.83
C GLU A 164 -9.28 16.77 -5.37
N MET A 165 -10.32 16.30 -4.65
CA MET A 165 -10.20 15.89 -3.27
C MET A 165 -9.37 14.60 -3.14
N GLY A 166 -9.63 13.63 -4.02
CA GLY A 166 -8.85 12.39 -4.07
C GLY A 166 -7.37 12.64 -4.38
N LEU A 167 -7.08 13.52 -5.32
CA LEU A 167 -5.73 13.96 -5.65
C LEU A 167 -5.06 14.66 -4.45
N GLN A 168 -5.76 15.60 -3.80
CA GLN A 168 -5.20 16.35 -2.69
C GLN A 168 -4.90 15.48 -1.47
N THR A 169 -5.84 14.62 -1.05
CA THR A 169 -5.64 13.72 0.10
C THR A 169 -4.51 12.72 -0.17
N SER A 170 -4.40 12.23 -1.41
CA SER A 170 -3.30 11.33 -1.80
C SER A 170 -1.93 12.03 -1.79
N LYS A 171 -1.84 13.27 -2.28
CA LYS A 171 -0.62 14.10 -2.21
C LYS A 171 -0.20 14.36 -0.76
N ASN A 172 -1.15 14.76 0.10
CA ASN A 172 -0.89 14.99 1.51
C ASN A 172 -0.34 13.72 2.19
N LEU A 173 -0.96 12.57 1.91
CA LEU A 173 -0.52 11.27 2.43
C LEU A 173 0.91 10.96 1.98
N GLY A 174 1.21 11.10 0.70
CA GLY A 174 2.53 10.83 0.13
C GLY A 174 3.62 11.66 0.77
N LYS A 175 3.39 12.98 0.88
CA LYS A 175 4.29 13.91 1.56
C LYS A 175 4.52 13.49 3.01
N ARG A 176 3.45 13.22 3.76
CA ARG A 176 3.53 12.85 5.18
C ARG A 176 4.28 11.54 5.41
N VAL A 177 4.02 10.52 4.58
CA VAL A 177 4.76 9.24 4.66
C VAL A 177 6.25 9.48 4.44
N ALA A 178 6.64 10.28 3.44
CA ALA A 178 8.03 10.58 3.15
C ALA A 178 8.72 11.34 4.28
N GLU A 179 8.12 12.44 4.76
CA GLU A 179 8.67 13.28 5.83
C GLU A 179 8.93 12.46 7.11
N LEU A 180 7.99 11.58 7.47
CA LEU A 180 8.14 10.73 8.65
C LEU A 180 9.14 9.60 8.42
N ALA A 181 9.14 8.97 7.24
CA ALA A 181 10.10 7.92 6.92
C ALA A 181 11.54 8.44 6.94
N ILE A 182 11.78 9.63 6.36
CA ILE A 182 13.10 10.28 6.39
C ILE A 182 13.52 10.66 7.83
N LYS A 183 12.57 11.08 8.66
CA LYS A 183 12.87 11.45 10.05
C LYS A 183 13.20 10.26 10.93
N LEU A 184 12.71 9.06 10.59
CA LEU A 184 12.85 7.83 11.37
C LEU A 184 13.95 6.89 10.84
N SER A 185 14.49 7.13 9.63
CA SER A 185 15.65 6.44 9.07
C SER A 185 16.96 7.10 9.54
#